data_c89efb43f32ac2917297e9b8790d30b7
#
_entry.id   c89efb43f32ac2917297e9b8790d30b7
#
_cell.length_a   1.000
_cell.length_b   1.000
_cell.length_c   1.000
_cell.angle_alpha   90.00
_cell.angle_beta   90.00
_cell.angle_gamma   90.00
#
_symmetry.space_group_name_H-M   'P 1'
#
loop_
_entity.id
_entity.type
_entity.pdbx_description
1 polymer ?
#
loop_
_entity_poly.entity_id
_entity_poly.type
_entity_poly.pdbx_seq_one_letter_code
_entity_poly.pdbx_strand_id
1 'polypeptide(L)'
;MTGVPVSLVRVRTRDGVWLDGVIAEPRRRRDVAVIWVHGLGSVFSSGQSLIRELATRLNAAGIAYLKLNNRGHDTVARGGRRLAGAAFERFAQSVEDIRTTIALARRAGYRRVILAGHSTGANKVVHYAARVRDRRVRGLILLGPVSDIAGEAKRIGRRELRRRVAVAERIARRDPEALVPRAFGFWSARRYLSLYRPGEAEDVFPYDRSDARWTALGRVRLPLAVVIGGRDEYLDRRPAELIDAFERNASRAASFTGIVIPGARHGFQRHETDLARAIVRWVQSRCLPD
;
A
#
# COMPACT_ATOMS: atom_id res chain seq x y z
N MET A 1 -2.32 7.04 -29.63
CA MET A 1 -2.29 6.60 -28.19
C MET A 1 -3.10 5.33 -28.08
N THR A 2 -2.47 4.21 -27.77
CA THR A 2 -3.16 2.95 -27.50
C THR A 2 -3.59 2.93 -26.03
N GLY A 3 -4.89 3.10 -25.78
CA GLY A 3 -5.47 2.98 -24.44
C GLY A 3 -5.67 1.53 -24.04
N VAL A 4 -5.78 1.27 -22.74
CA VAL A 4 -6.25 -0.02 -22.19
C VAL A 4 -7.72 0.18 -21.81
N PRO A 5 -8.63 -0.67 -22.30
CA PRO A 5 -10.03 -0.60 -21.87
C PRO A 5 -10.15 -0.83 -20.38
N VAL A 6 -10.87 0.06 -19.71
CA VAL A 6 -11.19 -0.05 -18.28
C VAL A 6 -12.64 0.29 -18.05
N SER A 7 -13.26 -0.38 -17.08
CA SER A 7 -14.55 0.00 -16.54
C SER A 7 -14.37 0.90 -15.33
N LEU A 8 -15.03 2.06 -15.32
CA LEU A 8 -15.14 2.88 -14.13
C LEU A 8 -16.08 2.17 -13.14
N VAL A 9 -15.69 2.14 -11.88
CA VAL A 9 -16.47 1.50 -10.84
C VAL A 9 -16.55 2.39 -9.62
N ARG A 10 -17.68 2.25 -8.91
CA ARG A 10 -17.90 2.85 -7.60
C ARG A 10 -18.47 1.81 -6.66
N VAL A 11 -17.91 1.70 -5.46
CA VAL A 11 -18.41 0.76 -4.45
C VAL A 11 -18.42 1.42 -3.08
N ARG A 12 -19.39 1.04 -2.24
CA ARG A 12 -19.56 1.58 -0.89
C ARG A 12 -19.06 0.58 0.15
N THR A 13 -18.21 1.06 1.07
CA THR A 13 -17.78 0.28 2.24
C THR A 13 -18.94 0.09 3.23
N ARG A 14 -18.82 -0.85 4.16
CA ARG A 14 -19.84 -1.07 5.20
C ARG A 14 -20.03 0.15 6.11
N ASP A 15 -18.97 0.91 6.34
CA ASP A 15 -18.99 2.14 7.13
C ASP A 15 -19.31 3.40 6.30
N GLY A 16 -19.79 3.20 5.05
CA GLY A 16 -20.43 4.22 4.25
C GLY A 16 -19.52 5.04 3.34
N VAL A 17 -18.22 4.73 3.26
CA VAL A 17 -17.27 5.43 2.38
C VAL A 17 -17.41 4.95 0.93
N TRP A 18 -17.47 5.88 -0.02
CA TRP A 18 -17.45 5.55 -1.45
C TRP A 18 -16.01 5.44 -1.95
N LEU A 19 -15.74 4.37 -2.69
CA LEU A 19 -14.47 4.12 -3.34
C LEU A 19 -14.68 4.09 -4.85
N ASP A 20 -14.13 5.09 -5.53
CA ASP A 20 -14.11 5.17 -6.98
C ASP A 20 -12.86 4.50 -7.53
N GLY A 21 -12.92 3.95 -8.73
CA GLY A 21 -11.76 3.33 -9.33
C GLY A 21 -12.01 2.73 -10.70
N VAL A 22 -11.08 1.86 -11.10
CA VAL A 22 -11.10 1.19 -12.41
C VAL A 22 -10.88 -0.31 -12.26
N ILE A 23 -11.49 -1.06 -13.17
CA ILE A 23 -11.20 -2.46 -13.44
C ILE A 23 -10.76 -2.59 -14.90
N ALA A 24 -9.58 -3.19 -15.13
CA ALA A 24 -9.15 -3.65 -16.42
C ALA A 24 -9.32 -5.17 -16.49
N GLU A 25 -10.16 -5.63 -17.38
CA GLU A 25 -10.54 -7.04 -17.49
C GLU A 25 -9.89 -7.70 -18.72
N PRO A 26 -9.30 -8.91 -18.57
CA PRO A 26 -8.73 -9.64 -19.68
C PRO A 26 -9.82 -10.24 -20.59
N ARG A 27 -9.55 -10.34 -21.89
CA ARG A 27 -10.46 -11.03 -22.83
C ARG A 27 -10.59 -12.52 -22.52
N ARG A 28 -9.47 -13.19 -22.21
CA ARG A 28 -9.42 -14.60 -21.72
C ARG A 28 -9.23 -14.56 -20.23
N ARG A 29 -10.26 -14.91 -19.49
CA ARG A 29 -10.28 -14.77 -18.03
C ARG A 29 -9.70 -15.98 -17.32
N ARG A 30 -8.79 -15.73 -16.37
CA ARG A 30 -8.54 -16.58 -15.21
C ARG A 30 -9.37 -16.03 -14.04
N ASP A 31 -9.59 -16.82 -13.00
CA ASP A 31 -10.34 -16.39 -11.81
C ASP A 31 -9.48 -15.57 -10.82
N VAL A 32 -8.47 -14.85 -11.32
CA VAL A 32 -7.46 -14.12 -10.54
C VAL A 32 -7.45 -12.64 -10.88
N ALA A 33 -7.34 -11.81 -9.85
CA ALA A 33 -7.16 -10.38 -9.99
C ALA A 33 -6.00 -9.87 -9.12
N VAL A 34 -5.28 -8.88 -9.61
CA VAL A 34 -4.35 -8.06 -8.83
C VAL A 34 -5.09 -6.79 -8.40
N ILE A 35 -5.17 -6.55 -7.10
CA ILE A 35 -5.74 -5.35 -6.51
C ILE A 35 -4.59 -4.45 -6.06
N TRP A 36 -4.52 -3.25 -6.66
CA TRP A 36 -3.55 -2.24 -6.29
C TRP A 36 -4.07 -1.35 -5.17
N VAL A 37 -3.36 -1.31 -4.05
CA VAL A 37 -3.63 -0.41 -2.92
C VAL A 37 -2.59 0.71 -2.93
N HIS A 38 -3.04 1.93 -3.21
CA HIS A 38 -2.17 3.08 -3.35
C HIS A 38 -1.69 3.63 -2.00
N GLY A 39 -0.60 4.41 -2.04
CA GLY A 39 0.01 5.05 -0.90
C GLY A 39 -0.68 6.34 -0.45
N LEU A 40 0.00 7.06 0.41
CA LEU A 40 -0.47 8.29 1.08
C LEU A 40 -0.87 9.36 0.07
N GLY A 41 -2.09 9.87 0.17
CA GLY A 41 -2.61 10.97 -0.65
C GLY A 41 -2.73 10.69 -2.15
N SER A 42 -2.39 9.49 -2.61
CA SER A 42 -2.55 9.10 -4.01
C SER A 42 -4.01 8.84 -4.36
N VAL A 43 -4.32 8.77 -5.66
CA VAL A 43 -5.65 8.49 -6.17
C VAL A 43 -5.63 7.35 -7.19
N PHE A 44 -6.78 6.75 -7.48
CA PHE A 44 -6.85 5.64 -8.44
C PHE A 44 -6.33 6.02 -9.83
N SER A 45 -6.45 7.27 -10.24
CA SER A 45 -6.00 7.79 -11.54
C SER A 45 -4.52 8.21 -11.58
N SER A 46 -3.80 8.20 -10.45
CA SER A 46 -2.37 8.53 -10.42
C SER A 46 -1.52 7.42 -11.04
N GLY A 47 -0.42 7.82 -11.70
CA GLY A 47 0.53 6.88 -12.29
C GLY A 47 -0.04 6.17 -13.53
N GLN A 48 -0.63 6.93 -14.46
CA GLN A 48 -1.32 6.40 -15.64
C GLN A 48 -0.43 5.49 -16.50
N SER A 49 0.86 5.81 -16.65
CA SER A 49 1.81 4.96 -17.40
C SER A 49 1.95 3.58 -16.75
N LEU A 50 2.06 3.55 -15.42
CA LEU A 50 2.15 2.29 -14.67
C LEU A 50 0.84 1.50 -14.72
N ILE A 51 -0.32 2.18 -14.58
CA ILE A 51 -1.63 1.54 -14.68
C ILE A 51 -1.77 0.86 -16.05
N ARG A 52 -1.45 1.59 -17.13
CA ARG A 52 -1.53 1.07 -18.49
C ARG A 52 -0.63 -0.15 -18.67
N GLU A 53 0.64 -0.06 -18.24
CA GLU A 53 1.60 -1.15 -18.41
C GLU A 53 1.20 -2.40 -17.60
N LEU A 54 0.79 -2.22 -16.34
CA LEU A 54 0.29 -3.31 -15.49
C LEU A 54 -0.98 -3.94 -16.07
N ALA A 55 -1.98 -3.13 -16.42
CA ALA A 55 -3.23 -3.63 -16.96
C ALA A 55 -2.99 -4.39 -18.28
N THR A 56 -2.16 -3.85 -19.19
CA THR A 56 -1.83 -4.52 -20.46
C THR A 56 -1.22 -5.90 -20.20
N ARG A 57 -0.20 -5.99 -19.37
CA ARG A 57 0.54 -7.24 -19.16
C ARG A 57 -0.23 -8.25 -18.33
N LEU A 58 -0.92 -7.81 -17.28
CA LEU A 58 -1.78 -8.69 -16.48
C LEU A 58 -2.93 -9.25 -17.33
N ASN A 59 -3.59 -8.40 -18.14
CA ASN A 59 -4.65 -8.83 -19.03
C ASN A 59 -4.18 -9.79 -20.10
N ALA A 60 -2.96 -9.61 -20.65
CA ALA A 60 -2.35 -10.57 -21.56
C ALA A 60 -2.11 -11.94 -20.90
N ALA A 61 -1.86 -11.96 -19.59
CA ALA A 61 -1.74 -13.17 -18.78
C ALA A 61 -3.09 -13.73 -18.27
N GLY A 62 -4.22 -13.14 -18.67
CA GLY A 62 -5.56 -13.56 -18.24
C GLY A 62 -5.93 -13.08 -16.82
N ILE A 63 -5.18 -12.15 -16.23
CA ILE A 63 -5.33 -11.65 -14.87
C ILE A 63 -5.98 -10.26 -14.92
N ALA A 64 -7.01 -10.02 -14.11
CA ALA A 64 -7.61 -8.69 -14.01
C ALA A 64 -6.74 -7.76 -13.15
N TYR A 65 -6.85 -6.47 -13.42
CA TYR A 65 -6.23 -5.42 -12.62
C TYR A 65 -7.29 -4.47 -12.07
N LEU A 66 -7.28 -4.26 -10.76
CA LEU A 66 -8.16 -3.33 -10.06
C LEU A 66 -7.34 -2.27 -9.33
N LYS A 67 -7.74 -1.01 -9.49
CA LYS A 67 -7.19 0.09 -8.69
C LYS A 67 -8.33 1.02 -8.29
N LEU A 68 -8.67 1.02 -7.00
CA LEU A 68 -9.66 1.90 -6.42
C LEU A 68 -8.98 2.90 -5.49
N ASN A 69 -9.65 4.02 -5.24
CA ASN A 69 -9.31 4.87 -4.12
C ASN A 69 -9.43 4.08 -2.82
N ASN A 70 -8.59 4.37 -1.85
CA ASN A 70 -8.85 4.07 -0.45
C ASN A 70 -9.30 5.38 0.25
N ARG A 71 -9.81 5.29 1.47
CA ARG A 71 -10.29 6.46 2.23
C ARG A 71 -9.26 7.56 2.47
N GLY A 72 -7.98 7.24 2.33
CA GLY A 72 -6.86 8.17 2.41
C GLY A 72 -6.44 8.76 1.06
N HIS A 73 -7.32 8.76 0.05
CA HIS A 73 -7.05 9.39 -1.24
C HIS A 73 -7.05 10.92 -1.14
N ASP A 74 -6.30 11.60 -2.00
CA ASP A 74 -6.06 13.04 -1.94
C ASP A 74 -5.50 13.50 -0.56
N THR A 75 -5.06 14.73 -0.45
CA THR A 75 -4.66 15.31 0.84
C THR A 75 -5.88 15.50 1.73
N VAL A 76 -6.95 16.08 1.17
CA VAL A 76 -8.23 16.26 1.83
C VAL A 76 -9.34 15.83 0.87
N ALA A 77 -10.22 14.99 1.35
CA ALA A 77 -11.42 14.57 0.65
C ALA A 77 -12.66 14.80 1.52
N ARG A 78 -13.85 14.65 0.93
CA ARG A 78 -15.10 14.65 1.69
C ARG A 78 -15.54 13.23 1.96
N GLY A 79 -15.69 12.86 3.23
CA GLY A 79 -16.28 11.61 3.69
C GLY A 79 -17.66 11.85 4.30
N GLY A 80 -18.68 12.14 3.48
CA GLY A 80 -19.98 12.57 3.96
C GLY A 80 -19.91 13.94 4.64
N ARG A 81 -20.30 14.01 5.93
CA ARG A 81 -20.22 15.26 6.73
C ARG A 81 -18.85 15.52 7.35
N ARG A 82 -17.89 14.60 7.23
CA ARG A 82 -16.56 14.70 7.85
C ARG A 82 -15.48 14.94 6.79
N LEU A 83 -14.40 15.57 7.21
CA LEU A 83 -13.17 15.59 6.41
C LEU A 83 -12.57 14.19 6.36
N ALA A 84 -12.08 13.82 5.20
CA ALA A 84 -11.42 12.56 4.87
C ALA A 84 -10.14 12.86 4.06
N GLY A 85 -9.57 11.84 3.43
CA GLY A 85 -8.31 11.95 2.70
C GLY A 85 -7.12 11.67 3.61
N ALA A 86 -5.92 11.79 3.04
CA ALA A 86 -4.69 11.42 3.73
C ALA A 86 -4.48 12.16 5.05
N ALA A 87 -4.89 13.43 5.12
CA ALA A 87 -4.73 14.25 6.32
C ALA A 87 -5.61 13.82 7.51
N PHE A 88 -6.67 13.06 7.27
CA PHE A 88 -7.64 12.63 8.27
C PHE A 88 -7.85 11.11 8.30
N GLU A 89 -7.08 10.37 7.52
CA GLU A 89 -7.21 8.92 7.42
C GLU A 89 -7.01 8.24 8.78
N ARG A 90 -7.88 7.30 9.08
CA ARG A 90 -7.72 6.34 10.18
C ARG A 90 -7.18 5.06 9.58
N PHE A 91 -5.88 4.85 9.69
CA PHE A 91 -5.17 3.73 9.04
C PHE A 91 -5.86 2.36 9.25
N ALA A 92 -6.24 2.05 10.47
CA ALA A 92 -6.87 0.77 10.78
C ALA A 92 -8.18 0.51 10.01
N GLN A 93 -8.86 1.55 9.53
CA GLN A 93 -10.07 1.43 8.74
C GLN A 93 -9.81 1.07 7.27
N SER A 94 -8.54 1.11 6.80
CA SER A 94 -8.16 0.64 5.46
C SER A 94 -8.51 -0.84 5.24
N VAL A 95 -8.70 -1.60 6.31
CA VAL A 95 -9.20 -2.98 6.27
C VAL A 95 -10.56 -3.08 5.58
N GLU A 96 -11.46 -2.11 5.80
CA GLU A 96 -12.79 -2.11 5.16
C GLU A 96 -12.68 -1.75 3.67
N ASP A 97 -11.76 -0.86 3.29
CA ASP A 97 -11.53 -0.50 1.89
C ASP A 97 -11.03 -1.71 1.10
N ILE A 98 -10.03 -2.42 1.63
CA ILE A 98 -9.47 -3.63 1.01
C ILE A 98 -10.54 -4.73 0.95
N ARG A 99 -11.28 -4.97 2.04
CA ARG A 99 -12.37 -5.96 2.08
C ARG A 99 -13.44 -5.68 1.02
N THR A 100 -13.81 -4.41 0.87
CA THR A 100 -14.80 -3.96 -0.11
C THR A 100 -14.31 -4.15 -1.54
N THR A 101 -13.04 -3.83 -1.81
CA THR A 101 -12.43 -4.04 -3.13
C THR A 101 -12.31 -5.53 -3.47
N ILE A 102 -11.96 -6.39 -2.51
CA ILE A 102 -11.97 -7.86 -2.69
C ILE A 102 -13.38 -8.37 -2.98
N ALA A 103 -14.41 -7.84 -2.30
CA ALA A 103 -15.79 -8.21 -2.55
C ALA A 103 -16.25 -7.77 -3.96
N LEU A 104 -15.80 -6.62 -4.44
CA LEU A 104 -16.03 -6.17 -5.82
C LEU A 104 -15.38 -7.12 -6.82
N ALA A 105 -14.11 -7.47 -6.64
CA ALA A 105 -13.40 -8.43 -7.50
C ALA A 105 -14.17 -9.77 -7.57
N ARG A 106 -14.66 -10.27 -6.42
CA ARG A 106 -15.46 -11.49 -6.38
C ARG A 106 -16.76 -11.37 -7.16
N ARG A 107 -17.48 -10.25 -7.04
CA ARG A 107 -18.71 -10.01 -7.83
C ARG A 107 -18.44 -9.96 -9.33
N ALA A 108 -17.26 -9.47 -9.71
CA ALA A 108 -16.78 -9.49 -11.10
C ALA A 108 -16.26 -10.88 -11.56
N GLY A 109 -16.36 -11.94 -10.72
CA GLY A 109 -16.01 -13.31 -11.06
C GLY A 109 -14.60 -13.74 -10.69
N TYR A 110 -13.80 -12.90 -10.02
CA TYR A 110 -12.43 -13.21 -9.59
C TYR A 110 -12.43 -13.77 -8.18
N ARG A 111 -12.18 -15.07 -8.04
CA ARG A 111 -12.21 -15.78 -6.74
C ARG A 111 -10.90 -15.69 -5.98
N ARG A 112 -9.79 -15.45 -6.68
CA ARG A 112 -8.45 -15.34 -6.11
C ARG A 112 -7.91 -13.93 -6.34
N VAL A 113 -7.36 -13.31 -5.31
CA VAL A 113 -6.80 -11.97 -5.41
C VAL A 113 -5.36 -11.93 -4.89
N ILE A 114 -4.54 -11.12 -5.53
CA ILE A 114 -3.23 -10.72 -5.05
C ILE A 114 -3.32 -9.26 -4.65
N LEU A 115 -2.91 -8.92 -3.43
CA LEU A 115 -2.88 -7.55 -2.97
C LEU A 115 -1.50 -6.95 -3.25
N ALA A 116 -1.46 -5.92 -4.07
CA ALA A 116 -0.26 -5.15 -4.40
C ALA A 116 -0.35 -3.78 -3.73
N GLY A 117 0.46 -3.55 -2.70
CA GLY A 117 0.49 -2.28 -1.96
C GLY A 117 1.72 -1.45 -2.32
N HIS A 118 1.52 -0.19 -2.71
CA HIS A 118 2.61 0.73 -3.01
C HIS A 118 2.79 1.76 -1.89
N SER A 119 4.04 2.00 -1.47
CA SER A 119 4.35 2.96 -0.41
C SER A 119 3.59 2.61 0.88
N THR A 120 2.88 3.53 1.53
CA THR A 120 2.02 3.22 2.68
C THR A 120 0.87 2.26 2.34
N GLY A 121 0.58 2.01 1.07
CA GLY A 121 -0.30 0.92 0.63
C GLY A 121 0.27 -0.46 0.98
N ALA A 122 1.61 -0.62 1.02
CA ALA A 122 2.25 -1.84 1.49
C ALA A 122 1.97 -2.09 2.99
N ASN A 123 1.99 -1.03 3.81
CA ASN A 123 1.60 -1.10 5.22
C ASN A 123 0.15 -1.57 5.36
N LYS A 124 -0.76 -1.04 4.53
CA LYS A 124 -2.20 -1.39 4.53
C LYS A 124 -2.44 -2.85 4.18
N VAL A 125 -1.79 -3.39 3.13
CA VAL A 125 -2.01 -4.80 2.73
C VAL A 125 -1.42 -5.78 3.73
N VAL A 126 -0.28 -5.47 4.37
CA VAL A 126 0.26 -6.29 5.45
C VAL A 126 -0.62 -6.22 6.70
N HIS A 127 -1.08 -5.01 7.07
CA HIS A 127 -2.02 -4.84 8.18
C HIS A 127 -3.31 -5.64 7.96
N TYR A 128 -3.86 -5.61 6.75
CA TYR A 128 -5.01 -6.42 6.36
C TYR A 128 -4.74 -7.92 6.54
N ALA A 129 -3.67 -8.44 5.92
CA ALA A 129 -3.35 -9.85 5.94
C ALA A 129 -3.02 -10.39 7.35
N ALA A 130 -2.43 -9.55 8.21
CA ALA A 130 -2.13 -9.89 9.59
C ALA A 130 -3.38 -9.98 10.49
N ARG A 131 -4.45 -9.25 10.15
CA ARG A 131 -5.69 -9.18 10.95
C ARG A 131 -6.83 -10.02 10.37
N VAL A 132 -6.86 -10.17 9.03
CA VAL A 132 -7.96 -10.85 8.33
C VAL A 132 -7.39 -12.04 7.58
N ARG A 133 -7.76 -13.24 8.01
CA ARG A 133 -7.40 -14.48 7.30
C ARG A 133 -8.34 -14.72 6.12
N ASP A 134 -8.22 -13.89 5.10
CA ASP A 134 -9.07 -13.96 3.91
C ASP A 134 -8.52 -15.00 2.92
N ARG A 135 -9.20 -16.13 2.82
CA ARG A 135 -8.79 -17.25 1.93
C ARG A 135 -8.78 -16.88 0.44
N ARG A 136 -9.39 -15.78 0.06
CA ARG A 136 -9.37 -15.27 -1.32
C ARG A 136 -8.02 -14.63 -1.66
N VAL A 137 -7.31 -14.09 -0.65
CA VAL A 137 -5.98 -13.51 -0.85
C VAL A 137 -4.96 -14.63 -0.98
N ARG A 138 -4.25 -14.66 -2.11
CA ARG A 138 -3.31 -15.72 -2.48
C ARG A 138 -1.85 -15.26 -2.48
N GLY A 139 -1.60 -13.97 -2.35
CA GLY A 139 -0.25 -13.42 -2.26
C GLY A 139 -0.25 -11.93 -1.97
N LEU A 140 0.88 -11.43 -1.52
CA LEU A 140 1.13 -10.00 -1.26
C LEU A 140 2.33 -9.54 -2.08
N ILE A 141 2.21 -8.34 -2.66
CA ILE A 141 3.31 -7.63 -3.33
C ILE A 141 3.46 -6.28 -2.63
N LEU A 142 4.61 -6.04 -2.02
CA LEU A 142 4.96 -4.79 -1.35
C LEU A 142 5.89 -4.01 -2.28
N LEU A 143 5.44 -2.86 -2.76
CA LEU A 143 6.18 -2.01 -3.71
C LEU A 143 6.65 -0.75 -3.00
N GLY A 144 7.96 -0.55 -2.92
CA GLY A 144 8.55 0.55 -2.16
C GLY A 144 8.00 0.63 -0.73
N PRO A 145 8.01 -0.47 0.06
CA PRO A 145 7.49 -0.42 1.42
C PRO A 145 8.31 0.53 2.28
N VAL A 146 7.65 1.41 3.01
CA VAL A 146 8.31 2.48 3.76
C VAL A 146 8.02 2.42 5.26
N SER A 147 8.97 2.92 6.05
CA SER A 147 8.72 3.41 7.41
C SER A 147 8.62 4.94 7.36
N ASP A 148 7.42 5.47 7.57
CA ASP A 148 7.22 6.92 7.61
C ASP A 148 8.06 7.56 8.73
N ILE A 149 8.25 6.86 9.84
CA ILE A 149 9.12 7.27 10.96
C ILE A 149 10.58 7.40 10.49
N ALA A 150 11.12 6.39 9.78
CA ALA A 150 12.48 6.43 9.27
C ALA A 150 12.69 7.57 8.27
N GLY A 151 11.76 7.71 7.33
CA GLY A 151 11.79 8.76 6.31
C GLY A 151 11.76 10.16 6.93
N GLU A 152 10.85 10.41 7.86
CA GLU A 152 10.76 11.71 8.53
C GLU A 152 11.95 11.97 9.45
N ALA A 153 12.43 10.95 10.19
CA ALA A 153 13.63 11.07 11.01
C ALA A 153 14.88 11.38 10.19
N LYS A 154 15.01 10.84 8.98
CA LYS A 154 16.08 11.18 8.02
C LYS A 154 15.97 12.65 7.58
N ARG A 155 14.75 13.16 7.37
CA ARG A 155 14.48 14.51 6.87
C ARG A 155 14.71 15.61 7.91
N ILE A 156 14.26 15.41 9.16
CA ILE A 156 14.26 16.48 10.20
C ILE A 156 15.10 16.14 11.43
N GLY A 157 15.65 14.96 11.51
CA GLY A 157 16.38 14.46 12.69
C GLY A 157 15.46 13.83 13.75
N ARG A 158 15.95 12.79 14.44
CA ARG A 158 15.19 12.02 15.45
C ARG A 158 14.72 12.88 16.64
N ARG A 159 15.53 13.87 17.05
CA ARG A 159 15.21 14.77 18.19
C ARG A 159 14.00 15.65 17.84
N GLU A 160 14.02 16.25 16.66
CA GLU A 160 12.93 17.12 16.19
C GLU A 160 11.65 16.31 15.97
N LEU A 161 11.75 15.12 15.40
CA LEU A 161 10.60 14.25 15.23
C LEU A 161 9.92 13.93 16.56
N ARG A 162 10.69 13.54 17.59
CA ARG A 162 10.15 13.31 18.95
C ARG A 162 9.46 14.54 19.50
N ARG A 163 10.06 15.73 19.33
CA ARG A 163 9.44 16.98 19.77
C ARG A 163 8.10 17.24 19.08
N ARG A 164 8.01 17.01 17.77
CA ARG A 164 6.76 17.18 16.99
C ARG A 164 5.70 16.17 17.39
N VAL A 165 6.07 14.91 17.61
CA VAL A 165 5.16 13.89 18.13
C VAL A 165 4.57 14.32 19.48
N ALA A 166 5.39 14.82 20.42
CA ALA A 166 4.89 15.30 21.71
C ALA A 166 3.94 16.51 21.59
N VAL A 167 4.16 17.38 20.60
CA VAL A 167 3.22 18.48 20.29
C VAL A 167 1.90 17.91 19.76
N ALA A 168 1.95 16.98 18.81
CA ALA A 168 0.76 16.36 18.25
C ALA A 168 -0.04 15.59 19.32
N GLU A 169 0.62 14.93 20.27
CA GLU A 169 -0.05 14.27 21.40
C GLU A 169 -0.83 15.25 22.30
N ARG A 170 -0.25 16.42 22.57
CA ARG A 170 -0.97 17.46 23.37
C ARG A 170 -2.20 17.98 22.63
N ILE A 171 -2.10 18.18 21.31
CA ILE A 171 -3.24 18.60 20.49
C ILE A 171 -4.30 17.48 20.46
N ALA A 172 -3.90 16.24 20.19
CA ALA A 172 -4.80 15.10 20.08
C ALA A 172 -5.58 14.80 21.37
N ARG A 173 -5.02 15.11 22.56
CA ARG A 173 -5.74 14.99 23.83
C ARG A 173 -6.93 15.93 23.95
N ARG A 174 -6.89 17.09 23.29
CA ARG A 174 -7.98 18.08 23.28
C ARG A 174 -8.94 17.84 22.13
N ASP A 175 -8.38 17.70 20.94
CA ASP A 175 -9.11 17.40 19.70
C ASP A 175 -8.22 16.59 18.75
N PRO A 176 -8.48 15.30 18.55
CA PRO A 176 -7.69 14.45 17.65
C PRO A 176 -7.83 14.83 16.16
N GLU A 177 -8.88 15.56 15.78
CA GLU A 177 -9.10 16.03 14.40
C GLU A 177 -8.51 17.43 14.14
N ALA A 178 -8.08 18.16 15.19
CA ALA A 178 -7.42 19.43 15.03
C ALA A 178 -6.10 19.28 14.25
N LEU A 179 -5.80 20.27 13.41
CA LEU A 179 -4.57 20.28 12.62
C LEU A 179 -3.34 20.51 13.50
N VAL A 180 -2.26 19.81 13.20
CA VAL A 180 -0.94 20.13 13.75
C VAL A 180 -0.40 21.44 13.16
N PRO A 181 0.62 22.09 13.75
CA PRO A 181 1.24 23.28 13.20
C PRO A 181 1.64 23.07 11.73
N ARG A 182 1.40 24.07 10.87
CA ARG A 182 1.66 23.99 9.42
C ARG A 182 3.08 23.54 9.07
N ALA A 183 4.07 23.88 9.90
CA ALA A 183 5.45 23.44 9.74
C ALA A 183 5.65 21.91 9.86
N PHE A 184 4.65 21.17 10.36
CA PHE A 184 4.66 19.70 10.47
C PHE A 184 3.99 19.03 9.27
N GLY A 185 3.43 19.78 8.35
CA GLY A 185 2.60 19.33 7.23
C GLY A 185 1.12 19.57 7.48
N PHE A 186 0.28 19.11 6.56
CA PHE A 186 -1.17 19.28 6.65
C PHE A 186 -1.82 17.97 7.15
N TRP A 187 -1.82 17.77 8.45
CA TRP A 187 -2.30 16.56 9.12
C TRP A 187 -3.19 16.89 10.29
N SER A 188 -4.24 16.11 10.54
CA SER A 188 -4.86 16.08 11.85
C SER A 188 -3.87 15.52 12.88
N ALA A 189 -4.01 15.91 14.14
CA ALA A 189 -3.11 15.46 15.21
C ALA A 189 -3.09 13.92 15.32
N ARG A 190 -4.25 13.27 15.22
CA ARG A 190 -4.35 11.81 15.18
C ARG A 190 -3.61 11.23 13.98
N ARG A 191 -3.76 11.82 12.77
CA ARG A 191 -3.07 11.34 11.58
C ARG A 191 -1.56 11.49 11.69
N TYR A 192 -1.08 12.61 12.21
CA TYR A 192 0.34 12.82 12.48
C TYR A 192 0.90 11.74 13.41
N LEU A 193 0.18 11.40 14.48
CA LEU A 193 0.57 10.34 15.40
C LEU A 193 0.57 8.97 14.72
N SER A 194 -0.42 8.65 13.90
CA SER A 194 -0.49 7.40 13.13
C SER A 194 0.75 7.19 12.26
N LEU A 195 1.23 8.26 11.60
CA LEU A 195 2.40 8.22 10.72
C LEU A 195 3.73 8.15 11.48
N TYR A 196 3.84 8.88 12.60
CA TYR A 196 5.16 9.21 13.15
C TYR A 196 5.38 8.78 14.62
N ARG A 197 4.36 8.29 15.32
CA ARG A 197 4.53 7.76 16.67
C ARG A 197 4.85 6.26 16.60
N PRO A 198 5.97 5.82 17.23
CA PRO A 198 6.31 4.39 17.30
C PRO A 198 5.20 3.56 17.96
N GLY A 199 4.97 2.36 17.42
CA GLY A 199 4.00 1.42 17.95
C GLY A 199 2.55 1.64 17.49
N GLU A 200 2.28 2.62 16.63
CA GLU A 200 0.99 2.78 15.99
C GLU A 200 0.70 1.63 15.01
N ALA A 201 -0.57 1.45 14.67
CA ALA A 201 -1.01 0.40 13.75
C ALA A 201 -0.36 0.51 12.36
N GLU A 202 0.05 1.70 11.95
CA GLU A 202 0.71 1.99 10.68
C GLU A 202 2.23 1.76 10.71
N ASP A 203 2.83 1.66 11.89
CA ASP A 203 4.25 1.34 12.10
C ASP A 203 4.51 -0.17 11.84
N VAL A 204 4.22 -0.59 10.61
CA VAL A 204 4.25 -1.99 10.18
C VAL A 204 5.68 -2.47 9.90
N PHE A 205 6.54 -1.57 9.44
CA PHE A 205 7.91 -1.84 9.03
C PHE A 205 8.90 -0.99 9.82
N PRO A 206 9.12 -1.27 11.11
CA PRO A 206 9.95 -0.44 11.98
C PRO A 206 11.46 -0.69 11.79
N TYR A 207 11.95 -0.64 10.54
CA TYR A 207 13.35 -0.96 10.20
C TYR A 207 14.36 0.09 10.68
N ASP A 208 13.90 1.24 11.13
CA ASP A 208 14.73 2.28 11.75
C ASP A 208 15.12 1.97 13.20
N ARG A 209 14.56 0.90 13.80
CA ARG A 209 14.82 0.45 15.18
C ARG A 209 15.19 -1.02 15.17
N SER A 210 16.40 -1.33 15.63
CA SER A 210 16.95 -2.70 15.62
C SER A 210 16.24 -3.66 16.58
N ASP A 211 15.66 -3.14 17.65
CA ASP A 211 14.93 -3.88 18.71
C ASP A 211 13.43 -4.02 18.42
N ALA A 212 12.91 -3.34 17.42
CA ALA A 212 11.48 -3.37 17.12
C ALA A 212 11.06 -4.67 16.45
N ARG A 213 9.96 -5.25 16.93
CA ARG A 213 9.36 -6.45 16.32
C ARG A 213 8.44 -6.08 15.18
N TRP A 214 8.61 -6.72 14.04
CA TRP A 214 7.75 -6.56 12.86
C TRP A 214 6.49 -7.46 12.98
N THR A 215 5.71 -7.21 14.03
CA THR A 215 4.63 -8.11 14.45
C THR A 215 3.61 -8.39 13.35
N ALA A 216 3.24 -7.38 12.56
CA ALA A 216 2.26 -7.57 11.49
C ALA A 216 2.85 -8.41 10.35
N LEU A 217 4.07 -8.13 9.90
CA LEU A 217 4.74 -8.88 8.84
C LEU A 217 4.99 -10.33 9.27
N GLY A 218 5.45 -10.56 10.50
CA GLY A 218 5.68 -11.91 11.04
C GLY A 218 4.41 -12.77 11.18
N ARG A 219 3.21 -12.20 11.01
CA ARG A 219 1.94 -12.95 10.96
C ARG A 219 1.50 -13.34 9.56
N VAL A 220 2.13 -12.80 8.52
CA VAL A 220 1.81 -13.10 7.12
C VAL A 220 2.22 -14.54 6.80
N ARG A 221 1.28 -15.32 6.25
CA ARG A 221 1.50 -16.74 5.86
C ARG A 221 1.36 -16.94 4.35
N LEU A 222 1.22 -15.87 3.60
CA LEU A 222 1.03 -15.88 2.14
C LEU A 222 2.38 -15.81 1.44
N PRO A 223 2.48 -16.25 0.17
CA PRO A 223 3.58 -15.86 -0.70
C PRO A 223 3.74 -14.34 -0.69
N LEU A 224 4.98 -13.87 -0.54
CA LEU A 224 5.32 -12.45 -0.36
C LEU A 224 6.40 -12.03 -1.34
N ALA A 225 6.14 -10.97 -2.11
CA ALA A 225 7.16 -10.26 -2.87
C ALA A 225 7.41 -8.88 -2.25
N VAL A 226 8.68 -8.49 -2.18
CA VAL A 226 9.11 -7.12 -1.84
C VAL A 226 9.87 -6.56 -3.04
N VAL A 227 9.36 -5.47 -3.61
CA VAL A 227 9.92 -4.82 -4.80
C VAL A 227 10.38 -3.42 -4.41
N ILE A 228 11.65 -3.11 -4.64
CA ILE A 228 12.28 -1.83 -4.25
C ILE A 228 12.96 -1.22 -5.46
N GLY A 229 12.83 0.09 -5.62
CA GLY A 229 13.60 0.84 -6.61
C GLY A 229 15.08 0.94 -6.21
N GLY A 230 15.99 0.69 -7.15
CA GLY A 230 17.43 0.76 -6.88
C GLY A 230 17.94 2.17 -6.51
N ARG A 231 17.12 3.21 -6.77
CA ARG A 231 17.36 4.62 -6.40
C ARG A 231 16.16 5.21 -5.65
N ASP A 232 15.45 4.40 -4.87
CA ASP A 232 14.33 4.86 -4.08
C ASP A 232 14.81 5.88 -3.03
N GLU A 233 14.31 7.10 -3.14
CA GLU A 233 14.75 8.27 -2.36
C GLU A 233 14.29 8.26 -0.89
N TYR A 234 13.32 7.43 -0.56
CA TYR A 234 12.80 7.32 0.81
C TYR A 234 13.57 6.34 1.69
N LEU A 235 14.48 5.55 1.10
CA LEU A 235 15.25 4.58 1.86
C LEU A 235 16.29 5.25 2.77
N ASP A 236 16.47 4.69 3.94
CA ASP A 236 17.52 5.04 4.90
C ASP A 236 18.77 4.16 4.77
N ARG A 237 18.70 3.12 3.91
CA ARG A 237 19.73 2.10 3.68
C ARG A 237 19.72 1.60 2.23
N ARG A 238 20.69 0.75 1.87
CA ARG A 238 20.73 0.14 0.53
C ARG A 238 19.54 -0.78 0.30
N PRO A 239 18.98 -0.84 -0.94
CA PRO A 239 17.82 -1.69 -1.25
C PRO A 239 18.00 -3.16 -0.86
N ALA A 240 19.18 -3.74 -1.06
CA ALA A 240 19.49 -5.12 -0.69
C ALA A 240 19.37 -5.34 0.83
N GLU A 241 19.95 -4.45 1.63
CA GLU A 241 19.87 -4.53 3.11
C GLU A 241 18.43 -4.44 3.62
N LEU A 242 17.60 -3.66 2.94
CA LEU A 242 16.19 -3.57 3.29
C LEU A 242 15.44 -4.86 2.89
N ILE A 243 15.72 -5.44 1.72
CA ILE A 243 15.16 -6.75 1.32
C ILE A 243 15.52 -7.81 2.35
N ASP A 244 16.80 -7.89 2.78
CA ASP A 244 17.25 -8.84 3.79
C ASP A 244 16.51 -8.63 5.14
N ALA A 245 16.23 -7.38 5.50
CA ALA A 245 15.45 -7.08 6.71
C ALA A 245 14.00 -7.57 6.57
N PHE A 246 13.37 -7.40 5.41
CA PHE A 246 12.03 -7.93 5.14
C PHE A 246 12.02 -9.46 5.19
N GLU A 247 12.98 -10.12 4.57
CA GLU A 247 13.08 -11.58 4.54
C GLU A 247 13.19 -12.16 5.95
N ARG A 248 14.12 -11.65 6.76
CA ARG A 248 14.27 -12.09 8.16
C ARG A 248 13.00 -11.92 8.98
N ASN A 249 12.21 -10.88 8.72
CA ASN A 249 10.99 -10.58 9.50
C ASN A 249 9.71 -11.20 8.91
N ALA A 250 9.76 -11.71 7.69
CA ALA A 250 8.66 -12.45 7.06
C ALA A 250 8.71 -13.97 7.39
N SER A 251 9.06 -14.32 8.60
CA SER A 251 9.42 -15.67 9.06
C SER A 251 8.33 -16.73 8.87
N ARG A 252 7.08 -16.33 8.66
CA ARG A 252 5.93 -17.23 8.44
C ARG A 252 5.39 -17.17 7.01
N ALA A 253 5.99 -16.38 6.13
CA ALA A 253 5.57 -16.31 4.73
C ALA A 253 5.75 -17.68 4.04
N ALA A 254 4.77 -18.11 3.25
CA ALA A 254 4.83 -19.37 2.52
C ALA A 254 6.01 -19.40 1.51
N SER A 255 6.36 -18.25 0.96
CA SER A 255 7.59 -18.00 0.22
C SER A 255 7.92 -16.51 0.27
N PHE A 256 9.20 -16.17 0.12
CA PHE A 256 9.69 -14.79 0.01
C PHE A 256 10.41 -14.57 -1.32
N THR A 257 10.25 -13.38 -1.91
CA THR A 257 10.96 -12.97 -3.11
C THR A 257 11.32 -11.49 -2.99
N GLY A 258 12.61 -11.18 -2.91
CA GLY A 258 13.12 -9.81 -2.98
C GLY A 258 13.45 -9.42 -4.42
N ILE A 259 13.04 -8.25 -4.87
CA ILE A 259 13.27 -7.74 -6.22
C ILE A 259 13.76 -6.29 -6.13
N VAL A 260 14.91 -6.00 -6.72
CA VAL A 260 15.38 -4.63 -6.93
C VAL A 260 15.18 -4.29 -8.41
N ILE A 261 14.50 -3.17 -8.69
CA ILE A 261 14.41 -2.62 -10.05
C ILE A 261 15.56 -1.60 -10.22
N PRO A 262 16.62 -1.93 -10.97
CA PRO A 262 17.78 -1.06 -11.09
C PRO A 262 17.41 0.33 -11.62
N GLY A 263 17.96 1.38 -11.03
CA GLY A 263 17.73 2.77 -11.44
C GLY A 263 16.35 3.36 -11.10
N ALA A 264 15.37 2.53 -10.72
CA ALA A 264 14.04 3.01 -10.40
C ALA A 264 14.02 3.83 -9.10
N ARG A 265 13.23 4.91 -9.10
CA ARG A 265 12.89 5.70 -7.92
C ARG A 265 11.65 5.10 -7.23
N HIS A 266 11.21 5.69 -6.13
CA HIS A 266 10.07 5.22 -5.33
C HIS A 266 8.78 4.95 -6.14
N GLY A 267 8.45 5.83 -7.08
CA GLY A 267 7.25 5.72 -7.91
C GLY A 267 7.43 4.85 -9.17
N PHE A 268 8.60 4.27 -9.39
CA PHE A 268 8.95 3.44 -10.55
C PHE A 268 8.77 4.10 -11.92
N GLN A 269 8.72 5.44 -12.00
CA GLN A 269 8.62 6.17 -13.27
C GLN A 269 9.82 5.83 -14.17
N ARG A 270 9.55 5.65 -15.45
CA ARG A 270 10.49 5.20 -16.51
C ARG A 270 10.96 3.74 -16.36
N HIS A 271 10.42 3.00 -15.36
CA HIS A 271 10.69 1.58 -15.13
C HIS A 271 9.38 0.77 -15.03
N GLU A 272 8.28 1.32 -15.55
CA GLU A 272 6.96 0.69 -15.46
C GLU A 272 6.93 -0.68 -16.13
N THR A 273 7.62 -0.84 -17.25
CA THR A 273 7.73 -2.11 -17.98
C THR A 273 8.46 -3.18 -17.17
N ASP A 274 9.59 -2.83 -16.56
CA ASP A 274 10.38 -3.78 -15.75
C ASP A 274 9.60 -4.21 -14.51
N LEU A 275 8.97 -3.25 -13.85
CA LEU A 275 8.11 -3.52 -12.71
C LEU A 275 6.93 -4.43 -13.09
N ALA A 276 6.23 -4.11 -14.18
CA ALA A 276 5.08 -4.90 -14.61
C ALA A 276 5.46 -6.34 -15.02
N ARG A 277 6.61 -6.50 -15.69
CA ARG A 277 7.18 -7.83 -16.00
C ARG A 277 7.48 -8.63 -14.73
N ALA A 278 8.12 -7.98 -13.74
CA ALA A 278 8.46 -8.63 -12.48
C ALA A 278 7.20 -9.08 -11.73
N ILE A 279 6.17 -8.22 -11.65
CA ILE A 279 4.90 -8.53 -11.00
C ILE A 279 4.19 -9.70 -11.71
N VAL A 280 4.04 -9.66 -13.04
CA VAL A 280 3.36 -10.72 -13.79
C VAL A 280 4.07 -12.05 -13.63
N ARG A 281 5.40 -12.07 -13.77
CA ARG A 281 6.21 -13.28 -13.59
C ARG A 281 6.04 -13.87 -12.19
N TRP A 282 6.08 -13.02 -11.17
CA TRP A 282 5.90 -13.48 -9.79
C TRP A 282 4.50 -14.04 -9.53
N VAL A 283 3.45 -13.35 -10.02
CA VAL A 283 2.07 -13.83 -9.89
C VAL A 283 1.88 -15.18 -10.57
N GLN A 284 2.40 -15.35 -11.78
CA GLN A 284 2.32 -16.61 -12.52
C GLN A 284 3.06 -17.74 -11.80
N SER A 285 4.27 -17.50 -11.28
CA SER A 285 5.09 -18.54 -10.68
C SER A 285 4.71 -18.90 -9.23
N ARG A 286 4.06 -18.00 -8.50
CA ARG A 286 3.84 -18.18 -7.05
C ARG A 286 2.37 -18.23 -6.63
N CYS A 287 1.47 -17.70 -7.45
CA CYS A 287 0.07 -17.54 -7.07
C CYS A 287 -0.91 -18.25 -8.00
N LEU A 288 -0.45 -18.70 -9.17
CA LEU A 288 -1.23 -19.52 -10.07
C LEU A 288 -0.69 -20.95 -10.00
N PRO A 289 -1.49 -21.94 -9.64
CA PRO A 289 -1.14 -23.34 -9.88
C PRO A 289 -1.12 -23.60 -11.39
N ASP A 290 -0.29 -24.52 -11.81
CA ASP A 290 -0.26 -25.07 -13.18
C ASP A 290 -1.62 -25.66 -13.58
#